data_ceae0a0fc612b1c31cd5a116a0bce47b
#
_entry.id   ceae0a0fc612b1c31cd5a116a0bce47b
#
_cell.length_a   1.000
_cell.length_b   1.000
_cell.length_c   1.000
_cell.angle_alpha   90.00
_cell.angle_beta   90.00
_cell.angle_gamma   90.00
#
_symmetry.space_group_name_H-M   'P 1'
#
loop_
_entity.id
_entity.type
_entity.pdbx_description
1 polymer ?
#
loop_
_entity_poly.entity_id
_entity_poly.type
_entity_poly.pdbx_seq_one_letter_code
_entity_poly.pdbx_strand_id
1 'polypeptide(L)'
;MKKLPISKLNDFFSAISKAGNKVYLPVDIGEGKGADYKLWEEGVELSKALNTNRSAKDFFFPQTENLFELKMDGKNIDVIDTRTEAEDFVVFGVRACDVRSFDILDRVFLANPVDTYYKNRREHGVIISLACTKPAHTCFCH
;
A
#
# COMPACT_ATOMS: atom_id res chain seq x y z
N MET A 1 23.35 10.03 5.03
CA MET A 1 22.40 8.92 4.94
C MET A 1 21.92 8.60 6.36
N LYS A 2 20.59 8.58 6.59
CA LYS A 2 20.01 8.19 7.89
C LYS A 2 19.83 6.68 7.92
N LYS A 3 20.09 6.03 9.06
CA LYS A 3 19.92 4.58 9.26
C LYS A 3 18.95 4.34 10.41
N LEU A 4 18.03 3.38 10.24
CA LEU A 4 17.12 2.92 11.29
C LEU A 4 17.50 1.48 11.67
N PRO A 5 17.80 1.19 12.94
CA PRO A 5 18.01 -0.18 13.40
C PRO A 5 16.70 -0.98 13.31
N ILE A 6 16.79 -2.27 13.00
CA ILE A 6 15.61 -3.16 12.91
C ILE A 6 14.86 -3.20 14.25
N SER A 7 15.56 -3.13 15.38
CA SER A 7 14.94 -3.07 16.73
C SER A 7 14.06 -1.83 16.95
N LYS A 8 14.18 -0.79 16.11
CA LYS A 8 13.38 0.44 16.16
C LYS A 8 12.27 0.50 15.11
N LEU A 9 12.01 -0.61 14.42
CA LEU A 9 11.03 -0.64 13.35
C LEU A 9 9.59 -0.41 13.86
N ASN A 10 9.24 -1.02 15.01
CA ASN A 10 7.93 -0.81 15.62
C ASN A 10 7.74 0.63 16.12
N ASP A 11 8.79 1.25 16.69
CA ASP A 11 8.76 2.67 17.08
C ASP A 11 8.52 3.56 15.84
N PHE A 12 9.14 3.21 14.72
CA PHE A 12 8.95 3.90 13.44
C PHE A 12 7.50 3.78 12.93
N PHE A 13 6.92 2.60 12.92
CA PHE A 13 5.52 2.41 12.52
C PHE A 13 4.56 3.14 13.46
N SER A 14 4.81 3.07 14.78
CA SER A 14 4.04 3.84 15.77
C SER A 14 4.10 5.34 15.52
N ALA A 15 5.27 5.86 15.17
CA ALA A 15 5.43 7.29 14.88
C ALA A 15 4.64 7.72 13.64
N ILE A 16 4.65 6.90 12.57
CA ILE A 16 3.89 7.16 11.33
C ILE A 16 2.38 7.12 11.62
N SER A 17 1.92 6.10 12.37
CA SER A 17 0.51 5.94 12.72
C SER A 17 0.01 7.10 13.60
N LYS A 18 0.82 7.55 14.58
CA LYS A 18 0.51 8.72 15.41
C LYS A 18 0.48 10.03 14.62
N ALA A 19 1.17 10.10 13.49
CA ALA A 19 1.10 11.23 12.57
C ALA A 19 -0.16 11.22 11.68
N GLY A 20 -1.07 10.25 11.86
CA GLY A 20 -2.33 10.14 11.13
C GLY A 20 -2.28 9.30 9.87
N ASN A 21 -1.14 8.64 9.57
CA ASN A 21 -1.01 7.82 8.37
C ASN A 21 -1.34 6.35 8.67
N LYS A 22 -2.05 5.69 7.77
CA LYS A 22 -2.24 4.24 7.82
C LYS A 22 -0.96 3.52 7.38
N VAL A 23 -0.51 2.53 8.15
CA VAL A 23 0.69 1.73 7.80
C VAL A 23 0.27 0.32 7.47
N TYR A 24 0.61 -0.15 6.28
CA TYR A 24 0.38 -1.52 5.85
C TYR A 24 1.71 -2.25 5.70
N LEU A 25 1.78 -3.47 6.22
CA LEU A 25 2.96 -4.32 6.13
C LEU A 25 2.58 -5.78 5.88
N PRO A 26 3.50 -6.58 5.29
CA PRO A 26 3.26 -8.00 5.12
C PRO A 26 3.27 -8.74 6.46
N VAL A 27 2.21 -9.50 6.72
CA VAL A 27 1.99 -10.29 7.93
C VAL A 27 1.66 -11.73 7.54
N ASP A 28 2.15 -12.70 8.30
CA ASP A 28 1.81 -14.09 8.07
C ASP A 28 0.33 -14.35 8.34
N ILE A 29 -0.36 -15.02 7.41
CA ILE A 29 -1.81 -15.28 7.52
C ILE A 29 -2.16 -16.68 8.00
N GLY A 30 -1.18 -17.41 8.52
CA GLY A 30 -1.30 -18.74 9.10
C GLY A 30 -0.33 -19.74 8.47
N GLU A 31 -0.16 -20.90 9.13
CA GLU A 31 0.77 -21.94 8.69
C GLU A 31 0.52 -22.36 7.25
N GLY A 32 1.55 -22.28 6.41
CA GLY A 32 1.50 -22.67 5.01
C GLY A 32 0.68 -21.77 4.08
N LYS A 33 0.02 -20.71 4.58
CA LYS A 33 -0.82 -19.81 3.75
C LYS A 33 -0.08 -18.62 3.18
N GLY A 34 1.18 -18.40 3.58
CA GLY A 34 2.00 -17.28 3.13
C GLY A 34 1.74 -15.99 3.91
N ALA A 35 2.03 -14.86 3.29
CA ALA A 35 1.86 -13.53 3.88
C ALA A 35 0.93 -12.67 3.04
N ASP A 36 0.27 -11.71 3.69
CA ASP A 36 -0.54 -10.69 3.02
C ASP A 36 -0.38 -9.35 3.73
N TYR A 37 -0.70 -8.25 3.05
CA TYR A 37 -0.66 -6.92 3.64
C TYR A 37 -1.81 -6.74 4.63
N LYS A 38 -1.48 -6.29 5.85
CA LYS A 38 -2.44 -5.90 6.88
C LYS A 38 -2.11 -4.53 7.45
N LEU A 39 -3.14 -3.86 7.96
CA LEU A 39 -2.95 -2.63 8.73
C LEU A 39 -2.10 -2.94 9.95
N TRP A 40 -1.10 -2.11 10.20
CA TRP A 40 -0.25 -2.24 11.37
C TRP A 40 -1.01 -1.81 12.64
N GLU A 41 -0.92 -2.65 13.64
CA GLU A 41 -1.38 -2.40 14.99
C GLU A 41 -0.27 -2.81 15.95
N GLU A 42 -0.32 -2.33 17.19
CA GLU A 42 0.68 -2.68 18.20
C GLU A 42 0.69 -4.19 18.44
N GLY A 43 1.87 -4.80 18.34
CA GLY A 43 2.05 -6.26 18.46
C GLY A 43 1.98 -7.03 17.13
N VAL A 44 1.70 -6.40 16.01
CA VAL A 44 1.77 -7.03 14.70
C VAL A 44 3.23 -7.19 14.27
N GLU A 45 3.63 -8.42 13.94
CA GLU A 45 4.98 -8.73 13.49
C GLU A 45 5.09 -8.77 11.98
N LEU A 46 6.20 -8.23 11.46
CA LEU A 46 6.53 -8.28 10.04
C LEU A 46 6.82 -9.71 9.61
N SER A 47 6.14 -10.17 8.55
CA SER A 47 6.42 -11.48 7.93
C SER A 47 7.85 -11.57 7.41
N LYS A 48 8.43 -12.76 7.53
CA LYS A 48 9.72 -13.12 6.91
C LYS A 48 9.56 -13.71 5.51
N ALA A 49 8.33 -13.86 5.01
CA ALA A 49 8.06 -14.37 3.68
C ALA A 49 8.69 -13.47 2.60
N LEU A 50 9.20 -14.09 1.55
CA LEU A 50 9.81 -13.36 0.44
C LEU A 50 8.75 -12.56 -0.33
N ASN A 51 7.59 -13.18 -0.58
CA ASN A 51 6.50 -12.61 -1.37
C ASN A 51 5.20 -12.64 -0.56
N THR A 52 4.31 -11.72 -0.88
CA THR A 52 2.93 -11.69 -0.41
C THR A 52 2.00 -12.36 -1.42
N ASN A 53 0.84 -12.85 -0.97
CA ASN A 53 -0.15 -13.47 -1.85
C ASN A 53 -0.78 -12.44 -2.80
N ARG A 54 -0.97 -11.21 -2.31
CA ARG A 54 -1.42 -10.07 -3.13
C ARG A 54 -0.30 -9.07 -3.31
N SER A 55 -0.31 -8.40 -4.45
CA SER A 55 0.68 -7.36 -4.73
C SER A 55 0.35 -6.05 -4.02
N ALA A 56 1.39 -5.29 -3.67
CA ALA A 56 1.25 -3.93 -3.18
C ALA A 56 0.55 -2.98 -4.17
N LYS A 57 0.42 -3.35 -5.44
CA LYS A 57 -0.31 -2.58 -6.45
C LYS A 57 -1.79 -2.40 -6.12
N ASP A 58 -2.40 -3.33 -5.38
CA ASP A 58 -3.81 -3.26 -4.98
C ASP A 58 -4.14 -2.03 -4.12
N PHE A 59 -3.15 -1.43 -3.44
CA PHE A 59 -3.34 -0.18 -2.69
C PHE A 59 -3.51 1.04 -3.60
N PHE A 60 -2.93 1.00 -4.80
CA PHE A 60 -2.93 2.10 -5.74
C PHE A 60 -3.86 1.87 -6.93
N PHE A 61 -4.06 0.61 -7.28
CA PHE A 61 -4.92 0.17 -8.37
C PHE A 61 -5.74 -1.05 -7.92
N PRO A 62 -6.80 -0.84 -7.10
CA PRO A 62 -7.62 -1.92 -6.58
C PRO A 62 -8.50 -2.54 -7.66
N GLN A 63 -8.93 -3.79 -7.44
CA GLN A 63 -9.83 -4.49 -8.36
C GLN A 63 -11.23 -3.88 -8.43
N THR A 64 -11.66 -3.26 -7.33
CA THR A 64 -12.95 -2.55 -7.25
C THR A 64 -12.73 -1.20 -6.58
N GLU A 65 -13.43 -0.18 -7.07
CA GLU A 65 -13.32 1.18 -6.57
C GLU A 65 -14.69 1.84 -6.51
N ASN A 66 -14.97 2.52 -5.40
CA ASN A 66 -16.14 3.36 -5.29
C ASN A 66 -15.87 4.67 -6.00
N LEU A 67 -16.69 5.01 -6.97
CA LEU A 67 -16.55 6.26 -7.71
C LEU A 67 -17.17 7.43 -6.94
N PHE A 68 -18.24 7.19 -6.21
CA PHE A 68 -18.93 8.17 -5.39
C PHE A 68 -19.73 7.48 -4.28
N GLU A 69 -20.02 8.22 -3.23
CA GLU A 69 -20.97 7.80 -2.19
C GLU A 69 -22.23 8.64 -2.27
N LEU A 70 -23.38 8.01 -1.95
CA LEU A 70 -24.66 8.69 -1.83
C LEU A 70 -25.07 8.73 -0.37
N LYS A 71 -25.20 9.92 0.19
CA LYS A 71 -25.82 10.10 1.51
C LYS A 71 -27.23 10.65 1.33
N MET A 72 -28.20 9.94 1.90
CA MET A 72 -29.62 10.34 1.87
C MET A 72 -30.03 10.87 3.23
N ASP A 73 -30.53 12.11 3.25
CA ASP A 73 -31.20 12.71 4.41
C ASP A 73 -32.61 13.17 4.01
N GLY A 74 -33.58 12.33 4.33
CA GLY A 74 -34.97 12.53 3.92
C GLY A 74 -35.11 12.54 2.39
N LYS A 75 -35.43 13.70 1.80
CA LYS A 75 -35.57 13.88 0.34
C LYS A 75 -34.27 14.43 -0.30
N ASN A 76 -33.30 14.81 0.49
CA ASN A 76 -32.04 15.32 -0.01
C ASN A 76 -31.07 14.19 -0.29
N ILE A 77 -30.36 14.26 -1.42
CA ILE A 77 -29.35 13.31 -1.83
C ILE A 77 -28.06 14.09 -2.02
N ASP A 78 -27.06 13.79 -1.20
CA ASP A 78 -25.72 14.32 -1.36
C ASP A 78 -24.85 13.29 -2.08
N VAL A 79 -24.19 13.73 -3.15
CA VAL A 79 -23.23 12.92 -3.90
C VAL A 79 -21.84 13.34 -3.49
N ILE A 80 -21.11 12.43 -2.87
CA ILE A 80 -19.76 12.66 -2.37
C ILE A 80 -18.75 12.01 -3.32
N ASP A 81 -17.81 12.80 -3.80
CA ASP A 81 -16.69 12.31 -4.60
C ASP A 81 -15.67 11.64 -3.65
N THR A 82 -15.42 10.35 -3.82
CA THR A 82 -14.51 9.59 -2.96
C THR A 82 -13.05 10.05 -3.04
N ARG A 83 -12.67 10.81 -4.08
CA ARG A 83 -11.32 11.41 -4.20
C ARG A 83 -11.06 12.52 -3.20
N THR A 84 -12.10 13.13 -2.64
CA THR A 84 -11.98 14.23 -1.66
C THR A 84 -11.67 13.73 -0.25
N GLU A 85 -11.85 12.45 0.02
CA GLU A 85 -11.65 11.82 1.33
C GLU A 85 -10.40 10.90 1.33
N ALA A 86 -9.39 11.24 0.53
CA ALA A 86 -8.16 10.47 0.48
C ALA A 86 -7.40 10.49 1.81
N GLU A 87 -7.03 9.32 2.29
CA GLU A 87 -6.22 9.15 3.49
C GLU A 87 -4.77 8.87 3.11
N ASP A 88 -3.84 9.50 3.82
CA ASP A 88 -2.42 9.21 3.65
C ASP A 88 -2.08 7.83 4.21
N PHE A 89 -1.34 7.06 3.43
CA PHE A 89 -0.95 5.72 3.82
C PHE A 89 0.49 5.37 3.41
N VAL A 90 1.06 4.42 4.14
CA VAL A 90 2.39 3.89 3.90
C VAL A 90 2.28 2.38 3.67
N VAL A 91 2.84 1.89 2.57
CA VAL A 91 2.98 0.45 2.31
C VAL A 91 4.44 0.07 2.50
N PHE A 92 4.71 -0.65 3.59
CA PHE A 92 6.04 -1.11 3.94
C PHE A 92 6.31 -2.52 3.41
N GLY A 93 7.55 -2.80 3.02
CA GLY A 93 7.98 -4.15 2.66
C GLY A 93 7.75 -4.51 1.20
N VAL A 94 7.44 -3.53 0.36
CA VAL A 94 7.26 -3.72 -1.10
C VAL A 94 8.58 -4.16 -1.73
N ARG A 95 8.55 -5.20 -2.56
CA ARG A 95 9.76 -5.68 -3.24
C ARG A 95 10.14 -4.78 -4.41
N ALA A 96 11.43 -4.72 -4.72
CA ALA A 96 11.96 -3.83 -5.76
C ALA A 96 11.31 -4.08 -7.15
N CYS A 97 10.97 -5.32 -7.48
CA CYS A 97 10.26 -5.67 -8.71
C CYS A 97 8.85 -5.07 -8.76
N ASP A 98 8.13 -5.06 -7.62
CA ASP A 98 6.82 -4.41 -7.53
C ASP A 98 6.97 -2.88 -7.58
N VAL A 99 7.99 -2.31 -6.90
CA VAL A 99 8.25 -0.87 -7.00
C VAL A 99 8.49 -0.45 -8.46
N ARG A 100 9.29 -1.21 -9.21
CA ARG A 100 9.52 -0.94 -10.63
C ARG A 100 8.25 -1.02 -11.47
N SER A 101 7.28 -1.86 -11.08
CA SER A 101 6.02 -1.95 -11.81
C SER A 101 5.17 -0.68 -11.72
N PHE A 102 5.36 0.14 -10.69
CA PHE A 102 4.68 1.43 -10.57
C PHE A 102 5.13 2.41 -11.65
N ASP A 103 6.39 2.34 -12.12
CA ASP A 103 6.84 3.16 -13.26
C ASP A 103 6.01 2.87 -14.52
N ILE A 104 5.58 1.62 -14.70
CA ILE A 104 4.74 1.20 -15.82
C ILE A 104 3.31 1.71 -15.63
N LEU A 105 2.74 1.52 -14.43
CA LEU A 105 1.40 2.01 -14.11
C LEU A 105 1.32 3.54 -14.24
N ASP A 106 2.32 4.24 -13.72
CA ASP A 106 2.38 5.70 -13.79
C ASP A 106 2.40 6.19 -15.26
N ARG A 107 3.13 5.51 -16.16
CA ARG A 107 3.14 5.84 -17.59
C ARG A 107 1.80 5.64 -18.28
N VAL A 108 0.99 4.70 -17.80
CA VAL A 108 -0.32 4.41 -18.36
C VAL A 108 -1.39 5.33 -17.77
N PHE A 109 -1.48 5.40 -16.45
CA PHE A 109 -2.59 6.04 -15.76
C PHE A 109 -2.38 7.55 -15.48
N LEU A 110 -1.13 8.02 -15.49
CA LEU A 110 -0.83 9.45 -15.39
C LEU A 110 -0.62 10.12 -16.75
N ALA A 111 -0.71 9.37 -17.86
CA ALA A 111 -0.75 9.93 -19.20
C ALA A 111 -2.09 10.64 -19.48
N ASN A 112 -2.14 11.45 -20.54
CA ASN A 112 -3.38 12.14 -20.92
C ASN A 112 -4.29 11.21 -21.75
N PRO A 113 -5.57 10.98 -21.34
CA PRO A 113 -6.25 11.53 -20.17
C PRO A 113 -5.80 10.87 -18.86
N VAL A 114 -5.56 11.69 -17.84
CA VAL A 114 -5.11 11.21 -16.52
C VAL A 114 -6.24 10.48 -15.80
N ASP A 115 -5.96 9.27 -15.30
CA ASP A 115 -6.83 8.60 -14.33
C ASP A 115 -6.71 9.29 -12.98
N THR A 116 -7.75 10.02 -12.60
CA THR A 116 -7.76 10.87 -11.41
C THR A 116 -7.86 10.06 -10.12
N TYR A 117 -8.44 8.84 -10.14
CA TYR A 117 -8.50 7.94 -8.98
C TYR A 117 -7.13 7.35 -8.68
N TYR A 118 -6.45 6.82 -9.71
CA TYR A 118 -5.09 6.34 -9.58
C TYR A 118 -4.15 7.45 -9.11
N LYS A 119 -4.22 8.63 -9.74
CA LYS A 119 -3.40 9.79 -9.37
C LYS A 119 -3.57 10.15 -7.90
N ASN A 120 -4.82 10.23 -7.42
CA ASN A 120 -5.12 10.54 -6.03
C ASN A 120 -4.43 9.56 -5.06
N ARG A 121 -4.51 8.26 -5.31
CA ARG A 121 -3.84 7.24 -4.49
C ARG A 121 -2.32 7.34 -4.55
N ARG A 122 -1.75 7.68 -5.71
CA ARG A 122 -0.31 7.87 -5.87
C ARG A 122 0.21 9.08 -5.11
N GLU A 123 -0.55 10.14 -4.99
CA GLU A 123 -0.20 11.34 -4.24
C GLU A 123 -0.27 11.13 -2.72
N HIS A 124 -1.17 10.27 -2.24
CA HIS A 124 -1.36 9.97 -0.83
C HIS A 124 -0.62 8.72 -0.33
N GLY A 125 -0.12 7.89 -1.23
CA GLY A 125 0.56 6.64 -0.87
C GLY A 125 2.07 6.74 -0.89
N VAL A 126 2.73 6.34 0.21
CA VAL A 126 4.19 6.22 0.31
C VAL A 126 4.58 4.75 0.29
N ILE A 127 5.58 4.41 -0.56
CA ILE A 127 6.11 3.05 -0.67
C ILE A 127 7.47 2.99 0.02
N ILE A 128 7.62 2.05 0.96
CA ILE A 128 8.91 1.73 1.58
C ILE A 128 9.31 0.33 1.11
N SER A 129 10.35 0.29 0.26
CA SER A 129 10.84 -0.96 -0.31
C SER A 129 11.69 -1.74 0.67
N LEU A 130 11.54 -3.06 0.66
CA LEU A 130 12.39 -4.00 1.38
C LEU A 130 13.23 -4.79 0.39
N ALA A 131 14.55 -4.64 0.47
CA ALA A 131 15.49 -5.33 -0.39
C ALA A 131 15.40 -6.86 -0.23
N CYS A 132 15.52 -7.58 -1.36
CA CYS A 132 15.64 -9.03 -1.38
C CYS A 132 17.11 -9.41 -1.25
N THR A 133 17.43 -10.27 -0.28
CA THR A 133 18.77 -10.84 -0.13
C THR A 133 18.94 -12.15 -0.86
N LYS A 134 17.83 -12.86 -1.13
CA LYS A 134 17.82 -14.14 -1.85
C LYS A 134 16.52 -14.25 -2.67
N PRO A 135 16.62 -14.40 -3.99
CA PRO A 135 15.43 -14.58 -4.83
C PRO A 135 14.85 -16.00 -4.67
N ALA A 136 13.55 -16.16 -4.91
CA ALA A 136 12.92 -17.46 -5.09
C ALA A 136 13.18 -17.97 -6.53
N HIS A 137 12.97 -19.29 -6.75
CA HIS A 137 13.15 -19.91 -8.07
C HIS A 137 12.18 -19.37 -9.14
N THR A 138 11.07 -18.76 -8.72
CA THR A 138 10.06 -18.14 -9.59
C THR A 138 10.29 -16.64 -9.82
N CYS A 139 11.35 -16.05 -9.25
CA CYS A 139 11.62 -14.62 -9.41
C CYS A 139 12.26 -14.32 -10.78
N PHE A 140 11.80 -13.23 -11.40
CA PHE A 140 12.35 -12.67 -12.64
C PHE A 140 13.09 -11.35 -12.34
N CYS A 141 14.17 -11.44 -11.56
CA CYS A 141 15.00 -10.28 -11.28
C CYS A 141 16.06 -10.12 -12.37
N HIS A 142 16.03 -8.99 -13.08
CA HIS A 142 17.06 -8.57 -14.06
C HIS A 142 17.73 -7.29 -13.61
#